data_4c692fce49329ee0106a13d85929f9b1
#
_entry.id   4c692fce49329ee0106a13d85929f9b1
#
_cell.length_a   1.000
_cell.length_b   1.000
_cell.length_c   1.000
_cell.angle_alpha   90.00
_cell.angle_beta   90.00
_cell.angle_gamma   90.00
#
_symmetry.space_group_name_H-M   'P 1'
#
loop_
_entity.id
_entity.type
_entity.pdbx_description
1 polymer ?
#
loop_
_entity_poly.entity_id
_entity_poly.type
_entity_poly.pdbx_seq_one_letter_code
_entity_poly.pdbx_strand_id
1 'polypeptide(L)'
;MEGSKTDPTIIKSGAHWLLDALQAEGCEVLFGYPGGAIMPVYDALVDYPIKHILVRHEQGAALAADGYARVSGKVGVCMATSGPGATNLLTGIANAFMDSVPMLVITGQVSTNVMGTDVFQEVDIFGMSLPVVKHSY
;
A
#
# COMPACT_ATOMS: atom_id res chain seq x y z
N MET A 1 10.78 -30.55 5.68
CA MET A 1 10.04 -29.31 6.09
C MET A 1 10.70 -28.81 7.35
N GLU A 2 11.72 -27.98 7.23
CA GLU A 2 12.35 -27.33 8.38
C GLU A 2 11.62 -26.01 8.61
N GLY A 3 10.86 -25.95 9.71
CA GLY A 3 10.22 -24.73 10.17
C GLY A 3 11.31 -23.71 10.52
N SER A 4 11.35 -22.57 9.84
CA SER A 4 12.15 -21.41 10.19
C SER A 4 11.89 -21.04 11.65
N LYS A 5 12.84 -21.36 12.53
CA LYS A 5 12.85 -20.85 13.91
C LYS A 5 13.15 -19.36 13.82
N THR A 6 12.11 -18.53 13.88
CA THR A 6 12.31 -17.09 14.08
C THR A 6 12.97 -16.88 15.44
N ASP A 7 14.13 -16.23 15.43
CA ASP A 7 14.83 -15.82 16.63
C ASP A 7 13.91 -14.84 17.42
N PRO A 8 13.51 -15.14 18.65
CA PRO A 8 12.60 -14.28 19.41
C PRO A 8 13.20 -12.94 19.82
N THR A 9 14.49 -12.70 19.54
CA THR A 9 15.19 -11.45 19.86
C THR A 9 15.16 -10.42 18.71
N ILE A 10 14.67 -10.78 17.52
CA ILE A 10 14.59 -9.85 16.40
C ILE A 10 13.30 -9.03 16.54
N ILE A 11 13.41 -7.78 16.97
CA ILE A 11 12.31 -6.82 16.95
C ILE A 11 12.07 -6.41 15.50
N LYS A 12 11.03 -6.95 14.87
CA LYS A 12 10.59 -6.56 13.53
C LYS A 12 9.89 -5.21 13.58
N SER A 13 10.21 -4.32 12.64
CA SER A 13 9.46 -3.06 12.46
C SER A 13 8.06 -3.33 11.88
N GLY A 14 7.14 -2.37 12.02
CA GLY A 14 5.82 -2.43 11.39
C GLY A 14 5.88 -2.61 9.87
N ALA A 15 6.91 -2.06 9.21
CA ALA A 15 7.15 -2.25 7.78
C ALA A 15 7.39 -3.71 7.43
N HIS A 16 8.22 -4.42 8.20
CA HIS A 16 8.45 -5.85 7.99
C HIS A 16 7.20 -6.68 8.26
N TRP A 17 6.43 -6.36 9.31
CA TRP A 17 5.16 -7.06 9.57
C TRP A 17 4.17 -6.90 8.42
N LEU A 18 4.07 -5.69 7.84
CA LEU A 18 3.24 -5.44 6.66
C LEU A 18 3.68 -6.30 5.48
N LEU A 19 4.98 -6.34 5.20
CA LEU A 19 5.53 -7.10 4.07
C LEU A 19 5.43 -8.61 4.28
N ASP A 20 5.62 -9.10 5.51
CA ASP A 20 5.36 -10.51 5.87
C ASP A 20 3.90 -10.89 5.58
N ALA A 21 2.95 -10.01 5.95
CA ALA A 21 1.53 -10.24 5.68
C ALA A 21 1.23 -10.25 4.18
N LEU A 22 1.76 -9.30 3.42
CA LEU A 22 1.60 -9.27 1.96
C LEU A 22 2.16 -10.53 1.30
N GLN A 23 3.32 -10.99 1.75
CA GLN A 23 3.92 -12.22 1.23
C GLN A 23 3.09 -13.45 1.60
N ALA A 24 2.59 -13.53 2.82
CA ALA A 24 1.74 -14.63 3.29
C ALA A 24 0.41 -14.70 2.51
N GLU A 25 -0.15 -13.55 2.12
CA GLU A 25 -1.34 -13.43 1.26
C GLU A 25 -1.04 -13.62 -0.23
N GLY A 26 0.21 -13.95 -0.60
CA GLY A 26 0.59 -14.28 -1.96
C GLY A 26 0.78 -13.07 -2.87
N CYS A 27 1.09 -11.89 -2.32
CA CYS A 27 1.44 -10.71 -3.10
C CYS A 27 2.77 -10.95 -3.83
N GLU A 28 2.76 -10.98 -5.15
CA GLU A 28 3.94 -11.14 -6.00
C GLU A 28 4.41 -9.83 -6.61
N VAL A 29 3.47 -8.90 -6.82
CA VAL A 29 3.72 -7.63 -7.50
C VAL A 29 3.06 -6.49 -6.73
N LEU A 30 3.80 -5.41 -6.54
CA LEU A 30 3.35 -4.17 -5.91
C LEU A 30 3.64 -2.99 -6.84
N PHE A 31 2.62 -2.19 -7.11
CA PHE A 31 2.74 -0.97 -7.92
C PHE A 31 2.83 0.24 -6.99
N GLY A 32 3.77 1.15 -7.23
CA GLY A 32 3.85 2.27 -6.32
C GLY A 32 4.80 3.39 -6.72
N TYR A 33 4.71 4.46 -5.93
CA TYR A 33 5.62 5.61 -6.03
C TYR A 33 6.11 5.97 -4.62
N PRO A 34 7.43 6.02 -4.39
CA PRO A 34 7.99 6.31 -3.06
C PRO A 34 7.78 7.76 -2.64
N GLY A 35 7.74 7.98 -1.32
CA GLY A 35 7.68 9.31 -0.72
C GLY A 35 7.96 9.22 0.78
N GLY A 36 8.16 10.35 1.44
CA GLY A 36 8.68 10.42 2.80
C GLY A 36 7.97 9.53 3.82
N ALA A 37 6.64 9.59 3.87
CA ALA A 37 5.87 8.89 4.90
C ALA A 37 5.79 7.36 4.70
N ILE A 38 6.08 6.85 3.50
CA ILE A 38 6.07 5.41 3.18
C ILE A 38 7.49 4.83 3.04
N MET A 39 8.52 5.65 3.17
CA MET A 39 9.92 5.26 2.98
C MET A 39 10.33 4.02 3.80
N PRO A 40 9.94 3.86 5.08
CA PRO A 40 10.31 2.68 5.85
C PRO A 40 9.82 1.36 5.23
N VAL A 41 8.69 1.38 4.53
CA VAL A 41 8.18 0.18 3.83
C VAL A 41 9.00 -0.09 2.57
N TYR A 42 9.37 0.95 1.83
CA TYR A 42 10.26 0.81 0.67
C TYR A 42 11.66 0.33 1.04
N ASP A 43 12.19 0.80 2.17
CA ASP A 43 13.49 0.36 2.68
C ASP A 43 13.46 -1.13 3.02
N ALA A 44 12.43 -1.58 3.73
CA ALA A 44 12.26 -2.99 4.06
C ALA A 44 11.95 -3.88 2.84
N LEU A 45 11.32 -3.33 1.79
CA LEU A 45 10.88 -4.10 0.62
C LEU A 45 12.03 -4.76 -0.14
N VAL A 46 13.25 -4.25 -0.03
CA VAL A 46 14.45 -4.81 -0.68
C VAL A 46 14.77 -6.23 -0.20
N ASP A 47 14.32 -6.61 0.99
CA ASP A 47 14.54 -7.91 1.61
C ASP A 47 13.46 -8.95 1.25
N TYR A 48 12.46 -8.55 0.44
CA TYR A 48 11.31 -9.38 0.10
C TYR A 48 11.24 -9.75 -1.39
N PRO A 49 10.77 -10.94 -1.73
CA PRO A 49 10.65 -11.39 -3.12
C PRO A 49 9.43 -10.76 -3.85
N ILE A 50 8.93 -9.65 -3.37
CA ILE A 50 7.81 -8.92 -3.97
C ILE A 50 8.37 -7.99 -5.05
N LYS A 51 7.94 -8.18 -6.30
CA LYS A 51 8.37 -7.35 -7.43
C LYS A 51 7.74 -5.97 -7.34
N HIS A 52 8.53 -4.94 -7.13
CA HIS A 52 8.06 -3.55 -7.18
C HIS A 52 8.09 -3.02 -8.62
N ILE A 53 6.96 -2.45 -9.05
CA ILE A 53 6.82 -1.72 -10.32
C ILE A 53 6.70 -0.23 -9.99
N LEU A 54 7.77 0.50 -10.26
CA LEU A 54 7.79 1.96 -10.09
C LEU A 54 6.95 2.62 -11.17
N VAL A 55 5.97 3.40 -10.74
CA VAL A 55 5.15 4.23 -11.63
C VAL A 55 5.67 5.67 -11.69
N ARG A 56 5.12 6.48 -12.57
CA ARG A 56 5.45 7.92 -12.68
C ARG A 56 4.40 8.83 -12.05
N HIS A 57 3.26 8.26 -11.66
CA HIS A 57 2.16 8.92 -10.98
C HIS A 57 1.35 7.87 -10.22
N GLU A 58 0.88 8.18 -9.02
CA GLU A 58 0.21 7.22 -8.15
C GLU A 58 -1.12 6.71 -8.71
N GLN A 59 -1.84 7.55 -9.45
CA GLN A 59 -3.02 7.11 -10.20
C GLN A 59 -2.70 5.93 -11.13
N GLY A 60 -1.53 5.97 -11.77
CA GLY A 60 -1.04 4.86 -12.59
C GLY A 60 -0.79 3.60 -11.78
N ALA A 61 -0.36 3.70 -10.51
CA ALA A 61 -0.20 2.55 -9.63
C ALA A 61 -1.54 1.88 -9.34
N ALA A 62 -2.55 2.66 -8.97
CA ALA A 62 -3.88 2.14 -8.68
C ALA A 62 -4.53 1.50 -9.92
N LEU A 63 -4.44 2.14 -11.09
CA LEU A 63 -4.97 1.57 -12.34
C LEU A 63 -4.19 0.33 -12.80
N ALA A 64 -2.87 0.27 -12.56
CA ALA A 64 -2.08 -0.93 -12.85
C ALA A 64 -2.44 -2.09 -11.91
N ALA A 65 -2.67 -1.81 -10.62
CA ALA A 65 -3.14 -2.81 -9.65
C ALA A 65 -4.54 -3.34 -10.02
N ASP A 66 -5.46 -2.46 -10.43
CA ASP A 66 -6.78 -2.82 -10.94
C ASP A 66 -6.66 -3.74 -12.18
N GLY A 67 -5.88 -3.34 -13.18
CA GLY A 67 -5.64 -4.15 -14.37
C GLY A 67 -5.00 -5.50 -14.05
N TYR A 68 -4.02 -5.53 -13.14
CA TYR A 68 -3.40 -6.77 -12.69
C TYR A 68 -4.40 -7.71 -12.04
N ALA A 69 -5.28 -7.20 -11.17
CA ALA A 69 -6.30 -8.01 -10.52
C ALA A 69 -7.27 -8.63 -11.53
N ARG A 70 -7.71 -7.86 -12.52
CA ARG A 70 -8.63 -8.32 -13.57
C ARG A 70 -8.05 -9.46 -14.40
N VAL A 71 -6.77 -9.40 -14.74
CA VAL A 71 -6.16 -10.40 -15.65
C VAL A 71 -5.57 -11.59 -14.92
N SER A 72 -5.09 -11.42 -13.68
CA SER A 72 -4.46 -12.48 -12.90
C SER A 72 -5.43 -13.26 -12.01
N GLY A 73 -6.58 -12.67 -11.66
CA GLY A 73 -7.49 -13.19 -10.64
C GLY A 73 -6.95 -13.07 -9.21
N LYS A 74 -5.83 -12.36 -9.01
CA LYS A 74 -5.23 -12.10 -7.70
C LYS A 74 -5.59 -10.70 -7.21
N VAL A 75 -5.39 -10.42 -5.93
CA VAL A 75 -5.55 -9.07 -5.39
C VAL A 75 -4.47 -8.15 -5.98
N GLY A 76 -4.88 -7.02 -6.55
CA GLY A 76 -3.96 -5.97 -6.99
C GLY A 76 -3.48 -5.15 -5.80
N VAL A 77 -2.17 -4.92 -5.68
CA VAL A 77 -1.60 -4.16 -4.56
C VAL A 77 -0.92 -2.90 -5.07
N CYS A 78 -1.29 -1.75 -4.50
CA CYS A 78 -0.58 -0.50 -4.78
C CYS A 78 -0.25 0.27 -3.50
N MET A 79 0.78 1.11 -3.60
CA MET A 79 1.32 1.83 -2.45
C MET A 79 1.74 3.25 -2.82
N ALA A 80 1.39 4.22 -1.96
CA ALA A 80 1.80 5.61 -2.12
C ALA A 80 2.09 6.27 -0.77
N THR A 81 2.71 7.43 -0.81
CA THR A 81 2.97 8.25 0.37
C THR A 81 1.69 8.95 0.86
N SER A 82 1.78 9.70 1.95
CA SER A 82 0.70 10.51 2.51
C SER A 82 0.28 11.66 1.59
N GLY A 83 -0.78 12.35 1.96
CA GLY A 83 -1.24 13.58 1.32
C GLY A 83 -1.51 13.42 -0.17
N PRO A 84 -0.84 14.19 -1.04
CA PRO A 84 -1.09 14.17 -2.48
C PRO A 84 -0.82 12.79 -3.12
N GLY A 85 0.10 12.00 -2.59
CA GLY A 85 0.35 10.64 -3.06
C GLY A 85 -0.86 9.74 -2.81
N ALA A 86 -1.43 9.79 -1.62
CA ALA A 86 -2.63 9.03 -1.27
C ALA A 86 -3.86 9.49 -2.07
N THR A 87 -4.10 10.80 -2.20
CA THR A 87 -5.25 11.32 -2.96
C THR A 87 -5.21 10.99 -4.44
N ASN A 88 -4.00 10.89 -5.03
CA ASN A 88 -3.82 10.49 -6.42
C ASN A 88 -4.26 9.03 -6.70
N LEU A 89 -4.39 8.19 -5.67
CA LEU A 89 -4.88 6.82 -5.83
C LEU A 89 -6.41 6.74 -5.99
N LEU A 90 -7.17 7.75 -5.52
CA LEU A 90 -8.63 7.70 -5.40
C LEU A 90 -9.35 7.39 -6.71
N THR A 91 -8.87 7.88 -7.85
CA THR A 91 -9.46 7.56 -9.15
C THR A 91 -9.43 6.06 -9.43
N GLY A 92 -8.28 5.41 -9.22
CA GLY A 92 -8.16 3.97 -9.43
C GLY A 92 -8.92 3.14 -8.39
N ILE A 93 -8.95 3.62 -7.12
CA ILE A 93 -9.75 3.00 -6.06
C ILE A 93 -11.23 3.01 -6.43
N ALA A 94 -11.76 4.16 -6.83
CA ALA A 94 -13.16 4.29 -7.24
C ALA A 94 -13.49 3.40 -8.46
N ASN A 95 -12.57 3.32 -9.44
CA ASN A 95 -12.74 2.46 -10.61
C ASN A 95 -12.84 0.97 -10.21
N ALA A 96 -11.92 0.51 -9.38
CA ALA A 96 -11.91 -0.86 -8.88
C ALA A 96 -13.16 -1.18 -8.04
N PHE A 97 -13.61 -0.23 -7.20
CA PHE A 97 -14.80 -0.37 -6.37
C PHE A 97 -16.08 -0.54 -7.21
N MET A 98 -16.25 0.29 -8.24
CA MET A 98 -17.44 0.23 -9.11
C MET A 98 -17.57 -1.12 -9.82
N ASP A 99 -16.45 -1.74 -10.18
CA ASP A 99 -16.42 -3.01 -10.89
C ASP A 99 -16.16 -4.22 -9.97
N SER A 100 -16.15 -4.00 -8.66
CA SER A 100 -15.88 -5.05 -7.64
C SER A 100 -14.54 -5.77 -7.85
N VAL A 101 -13.52 -5.06 -8.29
CA VAL A 101 -12.16 -5.59 -8.49
C VAL A 101 -11.42 -5.64 -7.14
N PRO A 102 -10.86 -6.79 -6.74
CA PRO A 102 -10.17 -6.92 -5.47
C PRO A 102 -8.84 -6.14 -5.48
N MET A 103 -8.72 -5.15 -4.63
CA MET A 103 -7.54 -4.31 -4.55
C MET A 103 -7.19 -3.97 -3.09
N LEU A 104 -5.91 -4.01 -2.76
CA LEU A 104 -5.34 -3.53 -1.50
C LEU A 104 -4.52 -2.27 -1.78
N VAL A 105 -4.86 -1.21 -1.07
CA VAL A 105 -4.20 0.09 -1.19
C VAL A 105 -3.50 0.43 0.11
N ILE A 106 -2.22 0.71 0.04
CA ILE A 106 -1.39 1.06 1.20
C ILE A 106 -0.96 2.51 1.05
N THR A 107 -1.33 3.34 2.02
CA THR A 107 -0.94 4.75 2.04
C THR A 107 -0.08 5.06 3.26
N GLY A 108 0.94 5.86 3.07
CA GLY A 108 1.62 6.49 4.19
C GLY A 108 0.68 7.48 4.90
N GLN A 109 0.98 7.76 6.14
CA GLN A 109 0.37 8.87 6.90
C GLN A 109 1.45 9.63 7.65
N VAL A 110 1.17 10.86 8.00
CA VAL A 110 2.04 11.66 8.86
C VAL A 110 2.15 11.01 10.26
N SER A 111 3.20 11.37 11.00
CA SER A 111 3.39 10.84 12.36
C SER A 111 2.16 11.12 13.23
N THR A 112 1.78 10.15 14.07
CA THR A 112 0.64 10.26 14.98
C THR A 112 0.71 11.47 15.91
N ASN A 113 1.93 11.95 16.22
CA ASN A 113 2.14 13.11 17.09
C ASN A 113 1.67 14.44 16.47
N VAL A 114 1.56 14.49 15.14
CA VAL A 114 1.22 15.72 14.41
C VAL A 114 -0.05 15.56 13.58
N MET A 115 -0.67 14.39 13.62
CA MET A 115 -1.91 14.12 12.92
C MET A 115 -3.03 15.04 13.42
N GLY A 116 -3.77 15.66 12.50
CA GLY A 116 -4.83 16.64 12.83
C GLY A 116 -4.33 18.05 13.07
N THR A 117 -3.07 18.37 12.72
CA THR A 117 -2.50 19.70 12.90
C THR A 117 -2.17 20.41 11.58
N ASP A 118 -2.71 19.92 10.46
CA ASP A 118 -2.50 20.45 9.11
C ASP A 118 -1.02 20.53 8.69
N VAL A 119 -0.23 19.55 9.08
CA VAL A 119 1.17 19.49 8.69
C VAL A 119 1.35 19.16 7.21
N PHE A 120 2.57 19.39 6.70
CA PHE A 120 2.94 19.11 5.32
C PHE A 120 2.55 17.70 4.88
N GLN A 121 1.82 17.60 3.76
CA GLN A 121 1.31 16.35 3.20
C GLN A 121 0.36 15.55 4.11
N GLU A 122 -0.29 16.19 5.05
CA GLU A 122 -1.40 15.59 5.77
C GLU A 122 -2.69 15.69 4.94
N VAL A 123 -3.47 14.62 4.93
CA VAL A 123 -4.82 14.59 4.36
C VAL A 123 -5.64 13.51 5.06
N ASP A 124 -6.92 13.75 5.24
CA ASP A 124 -7.87 12.73 5.72
C ASP A 124 -8.20 11.74 4.59
N ILE A 125 -7.22 10.90 4.23
CA ILE A 125 -7.44 9.88 3.20
C ILE A 125 -8.44 8.82 3.66
N PHE A 126 -8.57 8.57 4.95
CA PHE A 126 -9.58 7.69 5.51
C PHE A 126 -10.99 8.20 5.15
N GLY A 127 -11.33 9.44 5.54
CA GLY A 127 -12.62 10.04 5.22
C GLY A 127 -12.89 10.17 3.71
N MET A 128 -11.87 10.55 2.94
CA MET A 128 -11.99 10.68 1.49
C MET A 128 -12.23 9.36 0.77
N SER A 129 -11.72 8.25 1.27
CA SER A 129 -11.86 6.93 0.64
C SER A 129 -13.15 6.20 1.02
N LEU A 130 -13.76 6.50 2.16
CA LEU A 130 -14.93 5.77 2.68
C LEU A 130 -16.03 5.45 1.66
N PRO A 131 -16.46 6.38 0.76
CA PRO A 131 -17.53 6.10 -0.18
C PRO A 131 -17.15 5.15 -1.32
N VAL A 132 -15.86 4.86 -1.49
CA VAL A 132 -15.32 4.07 -2.63
C VAL A 132 -14.45 2.90 -2.21
N VAL A 133 -14.55 2.48 -0.96
CA VAL A 133 -13.84 1.28 -0.46
C VAL A 133 -14.80 0.34 0.27
N LYS A 134 -14.47 -0.94 0.27
CA LYS A 134 -15.17 -1.92 1.10
C LYS A 134 -14.82 -1.75 2.58
N HIS A 135 -13.60 -1.38 2.86
CA HIS A 135 -13.08 -1.16 4.21
C HIS A 135 -11.88 -0.23 4.20
N SER A 136 -11.74 0.60 5.23
CA SER A 136 -10.59 1.48 5.47
C SER A 136 -10.20 1.40 6.95
N TYR A 137 -8.91 1.48 7.23
CA TYR A 137 -8.33 1.48 8.57
C TYR A 137 -7.60 2.77 8.88
#